data_027e25a554546ab9fc38c504f8e96f1a
#
_entry.id   027e25a554546ab9fc38c504f8e96f1a
#
_cell.length_a   1.000
_cell.length_b   1.000
_cell.length_c   1.000
_cell.angle_alpha   90.00
_cell.angle_beta   90.00
_cell.angle_gamma   90.00
#
_symmetry.space_group_name_H-M   'P 1'
#
loop_
_entity.id
_entity.type
_entity.pdbx_description
1 polymer ?
#
loop_
_entity_poly.entity_id
_entity_poly.type
_entity_poly.pdbx_seq_one_letter_code
_entity_poly.pdbx_strand_id
1 'polypeptide(L)'
;MDEQLDITFQQAYQRAANTDMDIAPDVKLRIYAYYKQATYGGRHQFKSEEEHTLVRAFKFNAWQQVQHLTKTEAKKAYIDLVNQLGL
;
A
#
# COMPACT_ATOMS: atom_id res chain seq x y z
N MET A 1 -8.34 -13.07 14.73
CA MET A 1 -8.56 -11.71 14.29
C MET A 1 -7.69 -10.75 15.05
N ASP A 2 -7.01 -9.88 14.38
CA ASP A 2 -6.03 -9.04 15.05
C ASP A 2 -6.48 -7.59 15.01
N GLU A 3 -7.31 -7.21 16.00
CA GLU A 3 -7.81 -5.85 16.08
C GLU A 3 -6.68 -4.85 16.31
N GLN A 4 -5.66 -5.26 17.06
CA GLN A 4 -4.52 -4.38 17.29
C GLN A 4 -3.78 -4.09 16.00
N LEU A 5 -3.63 -5.08 15.16
CA LEU A 5 -2.99 -4.87 13.87
C LEU A 5 -3.78 -3.90 13.02
N ASP A 6 -5.11 -4.02 13.02
CA ASP A 6 -5.95 -3.13 12.24
C ASP A 6 -5.87 -1.70 12.74
N ILE A 7 -5.83 -1.52 14.04
CA ILE A 7 -5.68 -0.19 14.64
C ILE A 7 -4.33 0.41 14.25
N THR A 8 -3.27 -0.37 14.39
CA THR A 8 -1.93 0.09 14.04
C THR A 8 -1.82 0.42 12.56
N PHE A 9 -2.46 -0.39 11.72
CA PHE A 9 -2.48 -0.14 10.28
C PHE A 9 -3.18 1.18 9.96
N GLN A 10 -4.34 1.44 10.59
CA GLN A 10 -5.05 2.68 10.38
C GLN A 10 -4.24 3.88 10.85
N GLN A 11 -3.56 3.74 11.97
CA GLN A 11 -2.70 4.82 12.47
C GLN A 11 -1.56 5.10 11.49
N ALA A 12 -0.96 4.05 10.94
CA ALA A 12 0.10 4.22 9.95
C ALA A 12 -0.44 4.91 8.70
N TYR A 13 -1.63 4.52 8.27
CA TYR A 13 -2.26 5.15 7.12
C TYR A 13 -2.48 6.64 7.36
N GLN A 14 -2.98 7.00 8.55
CA GLN A 14 -3.20 8.41 8.86
C GLN A 14 -1.91 9.20 8.84
N ARG A 15 -0.83 8.62 9.39
CA ARG A 15 0.46 9.30 9.37
C ARG A 15 0.96 9.52 7.94
N ALA A 16 0.83 8.49 7.11
CA ALA A 16 1.26 8.60 5.72
C ALA A 16 0.43 9.60 4.93
N ALA A 17 -0.88 9.63 5.21
CA ALA A 17 -1.79 10.53 4.49
C ALA A 17 -1.57 11.99 4.87
N ASN A 18 -1.11 12.24 6.10
CA ASN A 18 -1.01 13.60 6.62
C ASN A 18 0.41 14.15 6.62
N THR A 19 1.37 13.41 6.09
CA THR A 19 2.76 13.85 6.11
C THR A 19 3.02 14.91 5.04
N ASP A 20 3.89 15.85 5.37
CA ASP A 20 4.42 16.81 4.42
C ASP A 20 5.73 16.33 3.80
N MET A 21 6.20 15.17 4.21
CA MET A 21 7.47 14.65 3.73
C MET A 21 7.44 14.40 2.23
N ASP A 22 8.52 14.74 1.57
CA ASP A 22 8.68 14.49 0.15
C ASP A 22 9.18 13.07 -0.03
N ILE A 23 8.27 12.17 -0.40
CA ILE A 23 8.57 10.75 -0.52
C ILE A 23 8.89 10.44 -1.98
N ALA A 24 9.97 9.68 -2.19
CA ALA A 24 10.39 9.30 -3.53
C ALA A 24 9.27 8.53 -4.24
N PRO A 25 9.12 8.71 -5.57
CA PRO A 25 8.02 8.08 -6.30
C PRO A 25 7.98 6.56 -6.18
N ASP A 26 9.13 5.89 -6.20
CA ASP A 26 9.17 4.43 -6.09
C ASP A 26 8.69 3.97 -4.72
N VAL A 27 9.00 4.75 -3.68
CA VAL A 27 8.53 4.44 -2.33
C VAL A 27 7.02 4.68 -2.23
N LYS A 28 6.52 5.75 -2.85
CA LYS A 28 5.08 5.99 -2.88
C LYS A 28 4.33 4.83 -3.53
N LEU A 29 4.89 4.27 -4.59
CA LEU A 29 4.28 3.12 -5.26
C LEU A 29 4.25 1.90 -4.35
N ARG A 30 5.30 1.72 -3.56
CA ARG A 30 5.35 0.60 -2.62
C ARG A 30 4.31 0.78 -1.51
N ILE A 31 4.18 1.98 -0.99
CA ILE A 31 3.15 2.29 0.00
C ILE A 31 1.77 1.97 -0.57
N TYR A 32 1.52 2.41 -1.79
CA TYR A 32 0.25 2.15 -2.47
C TYR A 32 0.00 0.64 -2.61
N ALA A 33 1.03 -0.09 -3.03
CA ALA A 33 0.89 -1.52 -3.29
C ALA A 33 0.54 -2.29 -2.01
N TYR A 34 1.24 -2.01 -0.93
CA TYR A 34 0.95 -2.66 0.34
C TYR A 34 -0.45 -2.30 0.84
N TYR A 35 -0.84 -1.04 0.68
CA TYR A 35 -2.17 -0.61 1.10
C TYR A 35 -3.25 -1.36 0.33
N LYS A 36 -3.09 -1.47 -0.98
CA LYS A 36 -4.07 -2.18 -1.80
C LYS A 36 -4.15 -3.65 -1.42
N GLN A 37 -3.01 -4.28 -1.22
CA GLN A 37 -2.99 -5.70 -0.86
C GLN A 37 -3.56 -5.90 0.54
N ALA A 38 -3.28 -5.00 1.46
CA ALA A 38 -3.81 -5.08 2.82
C ALA A 38 -5.32 -4.91 2.84
N THR A 39 -5.85 -4.13 1.92
CA THR A 39 -7.27 -3.79 1.89
C THR A 39 -8.08 -4.81 1.10
N TYR A 40 -7.60 -5.16 -0.07
CA TYR A 40 -8.37 -6.02 -0.98
C TYR A 40 -7.90 -7.47 -0.95
N GLY A 41 -6.62 -7.70 -0.76
CA GLY A 41 -6.07 -9.05 -0.68
C GLY A 41 -6.14 -9.79 -2.00
N GLY A 42 -5.56 -11.00 -2.00
CA GLY A 42 -5.69 -11.92 -3.10
C GLY A 42 -5.38 -11.35 -4.46
N ARG A 43 -5.97 -11.98 -5.45
CA ARG A 43 -5.84 -11.53 -6.83
C ARG A 43 -6.96 -10.58 -7.14
N HIS A 44 -6.61 -9.37 -7.36
CA HIS A 44 -7.59 -8.35 -7.70
C HIS A 44 -7.31 -7.84 -9.08
N GLN A 45 -8.30 -7.85 -9.93
CA GLN A 45 -8.13 -7.30 -11.25
C GLN A 45 -8.24 -5.80 -11.20
N PHE A 46 -7.27 -5.17 -11.77
CA PHE A 46 -7.24 -3.73 -11.85
C PHE A 46 -8.11 -3.30 -13.02
N LYS A 47 -9.21 -2.64 -12.73
CA LYS A 47 -10.07 -2.16 -13.78
C LYS A 47 -9.52 -0.86 -14.32
N SER A 48 -9.05 -0.90 -15.53
CA SER A 48 -8.39 0.24 -16.13
C SER A 48 -8.98 0.62 -17.47
N GLU A 49 -10.26 0.38 -17.62
CA GLU A 49 -10.87 0.58 -18.94
C GLU A 49 -10.86 2.02 -19.38
N GLU A 50 -10.81 2.96 -18.44
CA GLU A 50 -10.90 4.35 -18.84
C GLU A 50 -9.58 5.05 -18.93
N GLU A 51 -8.55 4.54 -18.30
CA GLU A 51 -7.32 5.30 -18.21
C GLU A 51 -6.12 4.45 -18.45
N HIS A 52 -5.37 4.84 -19.45
CA HIS A 52 -4.12 4.19 -19.79
C HIS A 52 -2.97 5.14 -19.52
N THR A 53 -2.93 5.67 -18.31
CA THR A 53 -1.84 6.54 -17.93
C THR A 53 -0.67 5.72 -17.44
N LEU A 54 0.50 6.30 -17.57
CA LEU A 54 1.72 5.66 -17.09
C LEU A 54 1.66 5.43 -15.60
N VAL A 55 1.07 6.37 -14.87
CA VAL A 55 0.94 6.27 -13.41
C VAL A 55 0.12 5.05 -13.04
N ARG A 56 -0.99 4.81 -13.74
CA ARG A 56 -1.82 3.64 -13.45
C ARG A 56 -1.06 2.34 -13.72
N ALA A 57 -0.29 2.32 -14.79
CA ALA A 57 0.51 1.13 -15.11
C ALA A 57 1.53 0.85 -14.02
N PHE A 58 2.20 1.89 -13.53
CA PHE A 58 3.16 1.73 -12.44
C PHE A 58 2.48 1.25 -11.17
N LYS A 59 1.33 1.79 -10.84
CA LYS A 59 0.58 1.38 -9.66
C LYS A 59 0.16 -0.08 -9.77
N PHE A 60 -0.32 -0.48 -10.93
CA PHE A 60 -0.75 -1.85 -11.15
C PHE A 60 0.43 -2.83 -11.00
N ASN A 61 1.55 -2.48 -11.61
CA ASN A 61 2.74 -3.33 -11.52
C ASN A 61 3.23 -3.46 -10.08
N ALA A 62 3.21 -2.35 -9.34
CA ALA A 62 3.63 -2.38 -7.95
C ALA A 62 2.73 -3.29 -7.12
N TRP A 63 1.42 -3.21 -7.34
CA TRP A 63 0.47 -4.06 -6.64
C TRP A 63 0.70 -5.53 -6.98
N GLN A 64 0.91 -5.84 -8.26
CA GLN A 64 1.14 -7.21 -8.69
C GLN A 64 2.34 -7.84 -7.98
N GLN A 65 3.35 -7.06 -7.72
CA GLN A 65 4.56 -7.58 -7.07
C GLN A 65 4.32 -8.05 -5.65
N VAL A 66 3.26 -7.58 -5.00
CA VAL A 66 2.98 -7.94 -3.61
C VAL A 66 1.73 -8.80 -3.48
N GLN A 67 1.18 -9.30 -4.60
CA GLN A 67 -0.05 -10.09 -4.55
C GLN A 67 0.11 -11.42 -3.82
N HIS A 68 1.33 -11.86 -3.64
CA HIS A 68 1.60 -13.09 -2.90
C HIS A 68 1.40 -12.92 -1.39
N LEU A 69 1.31 -11.70 -0.91
CA LEU A 69 1.14 -11.44 0.51
C LEU A 69 -0.32 -11.60 0.92
N THR A 70 -0.53 -12.13 2.12
CA THR A 70 -1.86 -12.10 2.72
C THR A 70 -2.18 -10.68 3.16
N LYS A 71 -3.45 -10.42 3.48
CA LYS A 71 -3.83 -9.12 4.02
C LYS A 71 -3.04 -8.79 5.28
N THR A 72 -2.87 -9.78 6.16
CA THR A 72 -2.11 -9.59 7.39
C THR A 72 -0.66 -9.24 7.10
N GLU A 73 -0.05 -9.97 6.19
CA GLU A 73 1.35 -9.71 5.82
C GLU A 73 1.51 -8.33 5.21
N ALA A 74 0.56 -7.95 4.36
CA ALA A 74 0.61 -6.63 3.72
C ALA A 74 0.44 -5.50 4.72
N LYS A 75 -0.44 -5.70 5.72
CA LYS A 75 -0.61 -4.69 6.77
C LYS A 75 0.67 -4.49 7.54
N LYS A 76 1.34 -5.58 7.90
CA LYS A 76 2.61 -5.50 8.62
C LYS A 76 3.68 -4.83 7.77
N ALA A 77 3.74 -5.16 6.51
CA ALA A 77 4.71 -4.55 5.61
C ALA A 77 4.47 -3.05 5.46
N TYR A 78 3.20 -2.66 5.37
CA TYR A 78 2.82 -1.25 5.28
C TYR A 78 3.27 -0.49 6.53
N ILE A 79 2.97 -1.04 7.69
CA ILE A 79 3.34 -0.42 8.97
C ILE A 79 4.86 -0.27 9.07
N ASP A 80 5.58 -1.33 8.72
CA ASP A 80 7.04 -1.30 8.79
C ASP A 80 7.60 -0.23 7.87
N LEU A 81 7.06 -0.12 6.66
CA LEU A 81 7.55 0.87 5.72
C LEU A 81 7.29 2.30 6.21
N VAL A 82 6.10 2.55 6.73
CA VAL A 82 5.76 3.87 7.27
C VAL A 82 6.68 4.21 8.44
N ASN A 83 6.96 3.24 9.31
CA ASN A 83 7.85 3.45 10.42
C ASN A 83 9.29 3.72 9.97
N GLN A 84 9.75 3.00 8.96
CA GLN A 84 11.10 3.20 8.44
C GLN A 84 11.27 4.59 7.84
N LEU A 85 10.21 5.12 7.28
CA LEU A 85 10.25 6.46 6.68
C LEU A 85 10.17 7.56 7.74
N GLY A 86 9.80 7.22 8.95
CA GLY A 86 9.68 8.21 10.02
C GLY A 86 8.42 9.06 9.93
N LEU A 87 7.41 8.56 9.27
CA LEU A 87 6.17 9.30 9.10
C LEU A 87 5.32 9.33 10.35
#